data_20c54353c78458255c48b1dd98099db5
#
_entry.id   20c54353c78458255c48b1dd98099db5
#
_cell.length_a   1.000
_cell.length_b   1.000
_cell.length_c   1.000
_cell.angle_alpha   90.00
_cell.angle_beta   90.00
_cell.angle_gamma   90.00
#
_symmetry.space_group_name_H-M   'P 1'
#
loop_
_entity.id
_entity.type
_entity.pdbx_description
1 polymer ?
#
loop_
_entity_poly.entity_id
_entity_poly.type
_entity_poly.pdbx_seq_one_letter_code
_entity_poly.pdbx_strand_id
1 'polypeptide(L)'
;MRCMIALGSNIGDRENYLASALEKISERVGDIIKRSSVIETQAYGFTEQDDFLNMVIEVETGLKPDRLLDTLLAIETGLGRVRAKHWGPRTID
;
A
#
# COMPACT_ATOMS: atom_id res chain seq x y z
N MET A 1 -8.03 -17.34 2.71
CA MET A 1 -8.06 -16.73 1.35
C MET A 1 -6.74 -16.04 1.07
N ARG A 2 -6.24 -16.23 -0.11
CA ARG A 2 -5.04 -15.53 -0.56
C ARG A 2 -5.42 -14.36 -1.44
N CYS A 3 -4.72 -13.25 -1.26
CA CYS A 3 -4.96 -12.07 -2.09
C CYS A 3 -3.64 -11.39 -2.42
N MET A 4 -3.66 -10.67 -3.54
CA MET A 4 -2.55 -9.86 -3.99
C MET A 4 -2.85 -8.41 -3.66
N ILE A 5 -1.90 -7.72 -3.06
CA ILE A 5 -2.06 -6.31 -2.69
C ILE A 5 -0.93 -5.53 -3.33
N ALA A 6 -1.29 -4.50 -4.08
CA ALA A 6 -0.32 -3.59 -4.66
C ALA A 6 -0.13 -2.40 -3.72
N LEU A 7 1.10 -2.08 -3.43
CA LEU A 7 1.46 -0.96 -2.56
C LEU A 7 2.21 0.08 -3.36
N GLY A 8 1.85 1.34 -3.14
CA GLY A 8 2.55 2.44 -3.78
C GLY A 8 2.72 3.60 -2.84
N SER A 9 3.86 4.27 -2.91
CA SER A 9 4.14 5.43 -2.07
C SER A 9 4.99 6.43 -2.85
N ASN A 10 4.59 7.70 -2.85
CA ASN A 10 5.37 8.74 -3.52
C ASN A 10 5.44 10.04 -2.71
N ILE A 11 5.09 10.00 -1.43
CA ILE A 11 5.08 11.20 -0.58
C ILE A 11 5.97 10.96 0.62
N GLY A 12 6.80 11.96 0.93
CA GLY A 12 7.66 11.93 2.11
C GLY A 12 8.68 10.81 2.05
N ASP A 13 8.85 10.12 3.16
CA ASP A 13 9.76 8.98 3.25
C ASP A 13 9.08 7.73 2.68
N ARG A 14 9.18 7.57 1.36
CA ARG A 14 8.49 6.52 0.62
C ARG A 14 8.82 5.11 1.13
N GLU A 15 10.09 4.89 1.44
CA GLU A 15 10.55 3.59 1.92
C GLU A 15 9.98 3.27 3.28
N ASN A 16 9.93 4.26 4.16
CA ASN A 16 9.39 4.09 5.49
C ASN A 16 7.88 3.84 5.44
N TYR A 17 7.17 4.52 4.56
CA TYR A 17 5.74 4.27 4.37
C TYR A 17 5.47 2.83 3.91
N LEU A 18 6.27 2.32 2.98
CA LEU A 18 6.13 0.93 2.56
C LEU A 18 6.42 -0.03 3.70
N ALA A 19 7.49 0.20 4.46
CA ALA A 19 7.84 -0.65 5.58
C ALA A 19 6.74 -0.64 6.64
N SER A 20 6.20 0.53 6.94
CA SER A 20 5.10 0.66 7.90
C SER A 20 3.83 -0.03 7.40
N ALA A 21 3.53 0.08 6.12
CA ALA A 21 2.39 -0.60 5.52
C ALA A 21 2.51 -2.11 5.64
N LEU A 22 3.69 -2.66 5.35
CA LEU A 22 3.94 -4.09 5.47
C LEU A 22 3.73 -4.57 6.91
N GLU A 23 4.22 -3.80 7.87
CA GLU A 23 4.06 -4.12 9.29
C GLU A 23 2.59 -4.16 9.69
N LYS A 24 1.83 -3.12 9.29
CA LYS A 24 0.40 -3.03 9.61
C LYS A 24 -0.40 -4.15 8.93
N ILE A 25 -0.07 -4.48 7.71
CA ILE A 25 -0.74 -5.57 6.99
C ILE A 25 -0.47 -6.89 7.70
N SER A 26 0.77 -7.12 8.10
CA SER A 26 1.13 -8.34 8.83
C SER A 26 0.37 -8.45 10.15
N GLU A 27 0.10 -7.35 10.82
CA GLU A 27 -0.61 -7.34 12.09
C GLU A 27 -2.12 -7.46 11.96
N ARG A 28 -2.71 -6.84 10.92
CA ARG A 28 -4.16 -6.65 10.85
C ARG A 28 -4.85 -7.43 9.74
N VAL A 29 -4.13 -7.79 8.70
CA VAL A 29 -4.72 -8.47 7.55
C VAL A 29 -4.41 -9.95 7.57
N GLY A 30 -3.15 -10.31 7.65
CA GLY A 30 -2.74 -11.70 7.65
C GLY A 30 -1.27 -11.85 7.31
N ASP A 31 -0.87 -13.08 7.09
CA ASP A 31 0.54 -13.40 6.84
C ASP A 31 0.96 -13.01 5.43
N ILE A 32 2.05 -12.28 5.34
CA ILE A 32 2.65 -11.95 4.05
C ILE A 32 3.47 -13.16 3.61
N ILE A 33 3.01 -13.82 2.55
CA ILE A 33 3.62 -15.06 2.06
C ILE A 33 4.75 -14.76 1.10
N LYS A 34 4.54 -13.80 0.21
CA LYS A 34 5.51 -13.40 -0.80
C LYS A 34 5.48 -11.90 -0.97
N ARG A 35 6.61 -11.35 -1.39
CA ARG A 35 6.69 -9.95 -1.75
C ARG A 35 7.60 -9.78 -2.96
N SER A 36 7.24 -8.86 -3.85
CA SER A 36 8.07 -8.51 -4.99
C SER A 36 9.22 -7.61 -4.54
N SER A 37 10.17 -7.36 -5.45
CA SER A 37 11.11 -6.27 -5.26
C SER A 37 10.37 -4.94 -5.34
N VAL A 38 10.98 -3.90 -4.80
CA VAL A 38 10.46 -2.54 -4.90
C VAL A 38 10.91 -1.96 -6.23
N ILE A 39 9.96 -1.38 -6.97
CA ILE A 39 10.23 -0.79 -8.28
C ILE A 39 9.83 0.67 -8.23
N GLU A 40 10.67 1.54 -8.76
CA GLU A 40 10.38 2.96 -8.86
C GLU A 40 9.75 3.26 -10.22
N THR A 41 8.61 3.98 -10.22
CA THR A 41 7.91 4.36 -11.43
C THR A 41 7.59 5.85 -11.41
N GLN A 42 7.47 6.45 -12.60
CA GLN A 42 7.17 7.87 -12.72
C GLN A 42 5.76 8.20 -12.26
N ALA A 43 5.62 9.37 -11.62
CA ALA A 43 4.32 9.93 -11.31
C ALA A 43 3.76 10.60 -12.56
N TYR A 44 2.59 10.13 -13.02
CA TYR A 44 1.97 10.66 -14.21
C TYR A 44 1.22 11.96 -13.93
N GLY A 45 1.34 12.91 -14.84
CA GLY A 45 0.54 14.11 -14.84
C GLY A 45 0.99 15.20 -13.88
N PHE A 46 1.97 14.92 -13.03
CA PHE A 46 2.44 15.90 -12.04
C PHE A 46 3.95 15.85 -11.98
N THR A 47 4.60 16.80 -12.59
CA THR A 47 6.05 16.85 -12.67
C THR A 47 6.71 17.19 -11.34
N GLU A 48 5.95 17.71 -10.40
CA GLU A 48 6.46 18.10 -9.09
C GLU A 48 6.38 17.00 -8.04
N GLN A 49 5.77 15.86 -8.38
CA GLN A 49 5.68 14.74 -7.47
C GLN A 49 6.91 13.85 -7.60
N ASP A 50 7.32 13.28 -6.47
CA ASP A 50 8.34 12.24 -6.47
C ASP A 50 7.81 11.01 -7.18
N ASP A 51 8.72 10.22 -7.72
CA ASP A 51 8.36 8.94 -8.32
C ASP A 51 7.80 7.98 -7.28
N PHE A 52 6.94 7.10 -7.73
CA PHE A 52 6.38 6.07 -6.86
C PHE A 52 7.38 4.97 -6.59
N LEU A 53 7.39 4.49 -5.36
CA LEU A 53 7.93 3.19 -5.03
C LEU A 53 6.76 2.22 -5.00
N ASN A 54 6.86 1.13 -5.75
CA ASN A 54 5.78 0.15 -5.90
C ASN A 54 6.27 -1.25 -5.56
N MET A 55 5.38 -2.02 -4.97
CA MET A 55 5.62 -3.44 -4.78
C MET A 55 4.29 -4.17 -4.72
N VAL A 56 4.33 -5.49 -4.91
CA VAL A 56 3.16 -6.36 -4.78
C VAL A 56 3.48 -7.41 -3.73
N ILE A 57 2.48 -7.70 -2.91
CA ILE A 57 2.61 -8.75 -1.91
C ILE A 57 1.47 -9.75 -2.06
N GLU A 58 1.72 -10.97 -1.65
CA GLU A 58 0.69 -12.00 -1.53
C GLU A 58 0.47 -12.28 -0.05
N VAL A 59 -0.80 -12.23 0.37
CA VAL A 59 -1.17 -12.32 1.78
C VAL A 59 -2.21 -13.42 1.97
N GLU A 60 -2.02 -14.22 2.99
CA GLU A 60 -3.04 -15.16 3.45
C GLU A 60 -3.84 -14.48 4.54
N THR A 61 -5.15 -14.31 4.33
CA THR A 61 -6.00 -13.59 5.27
C THR A 61 -7.28 -14.36 5.56
N GLY A 62 -7.76 -14.23 6.78
CA GLY A 62 -9.09 -14.71 7.17
C GLY A 62 -10.19 -13.69 6.99
N LEU A 63 -9.84 -12.48 6.55
CA LEU A 63 -10.83 -11.43 6.36
C LEU A 63 -11.65 -11.66 5.10
N LYS A 64 -12.93 -11.29 5.15
CA LYS A 64 -13.76 -11.25 3.96
C LYS A 64 -13.42 -10.03 3.12
N PRO A 65 -13.74 -10.02 1.82
CA PRO A 65 -13.33 -8.91 0.94
C PRO A 65 -13.72 -7.52 1.40
N ASP A 66 -14.91 -7.34 1.94
CA ASP A 66 -15.35 -6.04 2.44
C ASP A 66 -14.55 -5.59 3.65
N ARG A 67 -14.29 -6.51 4.58
CA ARG A 67 -13.47 -6.21 5.76
C ARG A 67 -12.02 -5.99 5.39
N LEU A 68 -11.54 -6.73 4.40
CA LEU A 68 -10.18 -6.55 3.90
C LEU A 68 -10.01 -5.13 3.36
N LEU A 69 -10.93 -4.67 2.53
CA LEU A 69 -10.88 -3.32 1.98
C LEU A 69 -10.92 -2.27 3.08
N ASP A 70 -11.85 -2.42 4.04
CA ASP A 70 -11.97 -1.48 5.15
C ASP A 70 -10.66 -1.41 5.95
N THR A 71 -10.04 -2.56 6.18
CA THR A 71 -8.79 -2.62 6.94
C THR A 71 -7.65 -1.94 6.18
N LEU A 72 -7.56 -2.17 4.88
CA LEU A 72 -6.52 -1.54 4.06
C LEU A 72 -6.69 -0.03 4.02
N LEU A 73 -7.93 0.45 3.91
CA LEU A 73 -8.20 1.89 3.93
C LEU A 73 -7.85 2.50 5.29
N ALA A 74 -8.14 1.79 6.37
CA ALA A 74 -7.79 2.24 7.71
C ALA A 74 -6.28 2.31 7.88
N ILE A 75 -5.54 1.35 7.34
CA ILE A 75 -4.08 1.36 7.38
C ILE A 75 -3.53 2.57 6.61
N GLU A 76 -4.06 2.83 5.44
CA GLU A 76 -3.64 3.98 4.63
C GLU A 76 -3.85 5.28 5.39
N THR A 77 -5.02 5.44 6.00
CA THR A 77 -5.33 6.62 6.81
C THR A 77 -4.40 6.72 8.01
N GLY A 78 -4.15 5.60 8.67
CA GLY A 78 -3.28 5.55 9.85
C GLY A 78 -1.83 5.89 9.56
N LEU A 79 -1.41 5.78 8.30
CA LEU A 79 -0.07 6.18 7.88
C LEU A 79 0.03 7.68 7.60
N GLY A 80 -1.01 8.43 7.90
CA GLY A 80 -1.03 9.88 7.71
C GLY A 80 -1.34 10.32 6.30
N ARG A 81 -1.82 9.42 5.47
CA ARG A 81 -2.20 9.72 4.10
C ARG A 81 -3.67 10.07 4.04
N VAL A 82 -3.97 11.29 3.64
CA VAL A 82 -5.34 11.70 3.39
C VAL A 82 -5.52 11.82 1.89
N ARG A 83 -6.36 10.95 1.34
CA ARG A 83 -6.53 10.86 -0.10
C ARG A 83 -7.95 11.18 -0.50
N ALA A 84 -8.09 12.15 -1.37
CA ALA A 84 -9.39 12.48 -1.93
C ALA A 84 -9.63 11.82 -3.27
N LYS A 85 -8.60 11.27 -3.91
CA LYS A 85 -8.68 10.71 -5.26
C LYS A 85 -8.15 9.29 -5.28
N HIS A 86 -8.82 8.43 -6.04
CA HIS A 86 -8.43 7.04 -6.18
C HIS A 86 -7.14 6.87 -6.95
N TRP A 87 -6.93 7.71 -7.95
CA TRP A 87 -5.80 7.59 -8.87
C TRP A 87 -4.69 8.56 -8.56
N GLY A 88 -4.85 9.33 -7.49
CA GLY A 88 -3.77 10.15 -6.98
C GLY A 88 -2.71 9.29 -6.31
N PRO A 89 -1.71 9.92 -5.67
CA PRO A 89 -0.72 9.17 -4.91
C PRO A 89 -1.38 8.32 -3.84
N ARG A 90 -0.95 7.07 -3.72
CA ARG A 90 -1.50 6.14 -2.74
C ARG A 90 -0.39 5.37 -2.08
N THR A 91 -0.63 4.97 -0.84
CA THR A 91 0.23 4.03 -0.16
C THR A 91 -0.20 2.60 -0.46
N ILE A 92 -1.50 2.39 -0.59
CA ILE A 92 -2.08 1.05 -0.78
C ILE A 92 -3.10 1.12 -1.90
N ASP A 93 -3.03 0.13 -2.75
CA ASP A 93 -3.90 0.00 -3.90
C ASP A 93 -4.86 -1.16 -3.73
#